data_5b69907347078e1b4b500603c8ee63ea
#
_entry.id   5b69907347078e1b4b500603c8ee63ea
#
_cell.length_a   1.000
_cell.length_b   1.000
_cell.length_c   1.000
_cell.angle_alpha   90.00
_cell.angle_beta   90.00
_cell.angle_gamma   90.00
#
_symmetry.space_group_name_H-M   'P 1'
#
loop_
_entity.id
_entity.type
_entity.pdbx_description
1 polymer ?
#
loop_
_entity_poly.entity_id
_entity_poly.type
_entity_poly.pdbx_seq_one_letter_code
_entity_poly.pdbx_strand_id
1 'polypeptide(L)'
;MDYRYRVVANAYHRRTENLLFRNQTIPSSTGFPSIAYINAGTMDNNGWELEFSTNRMIKSGDWQFDVSLNLSNYRNNIVALDENVLNSYNKDFTYYNGTYLTRLQVDNSFGSIYGFRYKGVYQYDEYQVDKPDATAPVVRDE
;
A
#
# COMPACT_ATOMS: atom_id res chain seq x y z
N MET A 1 17.36 -13.60 38.68
CA MET A 1 15.90 -13.70 38.62
C MET A 1 15.52 -14.55 37.42
N ASP A 2 14.90 -15.68 37.61
CA ASP A 2 14.44 -16.55 36.51
C ASP A 2 13.08 -16.06 36.04
N TYR A 3 13.08 -15.25 35.00
CA TYR A 3 11.87 -14.83 34.35
C TYR A 3 11.27 -16.00 33.55
N ARG A 4 10.07 -16.44 33.91
CA ARG A 4 9.34 -17.47 33.13
C ARG A 4 8.65 -16.89 31.91
N TYR A 5 8.32 -15.62 31.94
CA TYR A 5 7.61 -14.93 30.87
C TYR A 5 8.29 -13.59 30.59
N ARG A 6 8.39 -13.26 29.33
CA ARG A 6 8.83 -11.95 28.87
C ARG A 6 7.80 -11.42 27.86
N VAL A 7 7.35 -10.20 28.09
CA VAL A 7 6.47 -9.48 27.16
C VAL A 7 7.16 -8.16 26.84
N VAL A 8 7.28 -7.86 25.57
CA VAL A 8 7.77 -6.57 25.07
C VAL A 8 6.73 -6.02 24.11
N ALA A 9 6.30 -4.80 24.35
CA ALA A 9 5.38 -4.10 23.50
C ALA A 9 6.01 -2.76 23.08
N ASN A 10 6.06 -2.52 21.79
CA ASN A 10 6.54 -1.29 21.20
C ASN A 10 5.44 -0.68 20.32
N ALA A 11 5.31 0.63 20.36
CA ALA A 11 4.52 1.39 19.43
C ALA A 11 5.34 2.57 18.93
N TYR A 12 5.25 2.87 17.65
CA TYR A 12 6.01 3.96 17.06
C TYR A 12 5.17 4.75 16.06
N HIS A 13 5.50 6.03 16.00
CA HIS A 13 5.07 6.93 14.94
C HIS A 13 6.31 7.62 14.37
N ARG A 14 6.50 7.54 13.06
CA ARG A 14 7.61 8.17 12.36
C ARG A 14 7.09 8.99 11.19
N ARG A 15 7.38 10.29 11.22
CA ARG A 15 7.15 11.19 10.09
C ARG A 15 8.45 11.37 9.31
N THR A 16 8.37 11.21 8.01
CA THR A 16 9.46 11.51 7.07
C THR A 16 9.01 12.65 6.19
N GLU A 17 9.73 13.75 6.25
CA GLU A 17 9.49 14.94 5.44
C GLU A 17 10.54 15.03 4.32
N ASN A 18 10.26 15.83 3.31
CA ASN A 18 11.16 16.07 2.19
C ASN A 18 11.57 14.77 1.45
N LEU A 19 10.59 13.91 1.20
CA LEU A 19 10.81 12.71 0.38
C LEU A 19 11.40 13.09 -0.97
N LEU A 20 12.47 12.39 -1.35
CA LEU A 20 13.22 12.67 -2.55
C LEU A 20 12.65 11.89 -3.74
N PHE A 21 12.23 12.61 -4.76
CA PHE A 21 11.74 12.04 -6.02
C PHE A 21 12.69 12.33 -7.16
N ARG A 22 12.81 11.35 -8.09
CA ARG A 22 13.72 11.42 -9.23
C ARG A 22 13.00 11.83 -10.52
N ASN A 23 13.76 12.43 -11.45
CA ASN A 23 13.38 12.63 -12.86
C ASN A 23 12.03 13.34 -13.03
N GLN A 24 11.81 14.44 -12.31
CA GLN A 24 10.62 15.24 -12.52
C GLN A 24 10.72 16.07 -13.80
N THR A 25 9.70 15.94 -14.65
CA THR A 25 9.58 16.80 -15.84
C THR A 25 9.24 18.22 -15.42
N ILE A 26 9.90 19.18 -15.99
CA ILE A 26 9.67 20.61 -15.77
C ILE A 26 9.28 21.29 -17.08
N PRO A 27 8.60 22.44 -17.02
CA PRO A 27 8.24 23.18 -18.22
C PRO A 27 9.46 23.48 -19.09
N SER A 28 9.34 23.26 -20.39
CA SER A 28 10.42 23.48 -21.37
C SER A 28 10.93 24.94 -21.40
N SER A 29 10.13 25.89 -20.90
CA SER A 29 10.53 27.27 -20.74
C SER A 29 11.72 27.50 -19.79
N THR A 30 12.04 26.52 -18.94
CA THR A 30 13.20 26.58 -18.04
C THR A 30 14.53 26.26 -18.73
N GLY A 31 14.50 25.73 -19.95
CA GLY A 31 15.68 25.29 -20.70
C GLY A 31 16.23 23.92 -20.28
N PHE A 32 15.61 23.26 -19.32
CA PHE A 32 15.99 21.91 -18.87
C PHE A 32 14.85 20.94 -19.09
N PRO A 33 15.13 19.68 -19.52
CA PRO A 33 14.09 18.68 -19.77
C PRO A 33 13.53 18.08 -18.48
N SER A 34 14.33 18.02 -17.43
CA SER A 34 13.93 17.43 -16.13
C SER A 34 14.84 17.91 -15.00
N ILE A 35 14.33 17.83 -13.78
CA ILE A 35 15.10 17.96 -12.55
C ILE A 35 15.46 16.57 -12.05
N ALA A 36 16.74 16.33 -11.76
CA ALA A 36 17.23 15.03 -11.33
C ALA A 36 16.57 14.56 -10.01
N TYR A 37 16.41 15.49 -9.06
CA TYR A 37 15.81 15.21 -7.74
C TYR A 37 15.05 16.43 -7.23
N ILE A 38 13.88 16.18 -6.61
CA ILE A 38 13.13 17.19 -5.85
C ILE A 38 12.69 16.63 -4.50
N ASN A 39 12.60 17.50 -3.51
CA ASN A 39 12.01 17.20 -2.21
C ASN A 39 10.52 17.56 -2.29
N ALA A 40 9.66 16.56 -2.33
CA ALA A 40 8.28 16.80 -2.74
C ALA A 40 7.22 16.00 -1.98
N GLY A 41 7.51 15.53 -0.78
CA GLY A 41 6.50 14.78 -0.06
C GLY A 41 6.76 14.58 1.42
N THR A 42 5.69 14.19 2.11
CA THR A 42 5.69 13.82 3.53
C THR A 42 4.94 12.51 3.71
N MET A 43 5.50 11.60 4.48
CA MET A 43 4.93 10.29 4.76
C MET A 43 4.99 9.98 6.25
N ASP A 44 3.91 9.44 6.78
CA ASP A 44 3.82 8.90 8.13
C ASP A 44 3.90 7.38 8.11
N ASN A 45 4.64 6.84 9.07
CA ASN A 45 4.69 5.41 9.34
C ASN A 45 4.30 5.19 10.81
N ASN A 46 3.27 4.41 11.01
CA ASN A 46 2.77 4.01 12.31
C ASN A 46 2.87 2.50 12.44
N GLY A 47 3.30 2.02 13.58
CA GLY A 47 3.34 0.60 13.80
C GLY A 47 3.35 0.23 15.27
N TRP A 48 3.11 -1.05 15.51
CA TRP A 48 3.25 -1.66 16.81
C TRP A 48 3.85 -3.06 16.67
N GLU A 49 4.55 -3.47 17.70
CA GLU A 49 5.20 -4.77 17.81
C GLU A 49 4.93 -5.34 19.20
N LEU A 50 4.60 -6.59 19.26
CA LEU A 50 4.38 -7.35 20.47
C LEU A 50 5.22 -8.62 20.41
N GLU A 51 6.14 -8.77 21.35
CA GLU A 51 6.92 -9.98 21.56
C GLU A 51 6.48 -10.64 22.86
N PHE A 52 6.15 -11.90 22.78
CA PHE A 52 5.92 -12.76 23.93
C PHE A 52 6.88 -13.93 23.87
N SER A 53 7.60 -14.17 24.95
CA SER A 53 8.48 -15.34 25.05
C SER A 53 8.40 -15.96 26.43
N THR A 54 8.56 -17.28 26.45
CA THR A 54 8.61 -18.06 27.69
C THR A 54 9.97 -18.71 27.85
N ASN A 55 10.33 -18.96 29.09
CA ASN A 55 11.52 -19.71 29.42
C ASN A 55 11.14 -20.79 30.43
N ARG A 56 11.36 -22.05 30.04
CA ARG A 56 11.01 -23.24 30.84
C ARG A 56 9.54 -23.25 31.25
N MET A 57 8.66 -23.01 30.29
CA MET A 57 7.21 -22.95 30.56
C MET A 57 6.70 -24.28 31.12
N ILE A 58 7.09 -25.37 30.48
CA ILE A 58 6.75 -26.74 30.90
C ILE A 58 8.05 -27.55 30.93
N LYS A 59 8.34 -28.16 32.09
CA LYS A 59 9.40 -29.13 32.23
C LYS A 59 8.81 -30.41 32.79
N SER A 60 8.95 -31.49 32.00
CA SER A 60 8.48 -32.83 32.38
C SER A 60 9.57 -33.86 32.05
N GLY A 61 10.28 -34.34 33.05
CA GLY A 61 11.45 -35.21 32.83
C GLY A 61 12.52 -34.52 32.03
N ASP A 62 12.91 -35.11 30.92
CA ASP A 62 13.95 -34.58 30.01
C ASP A 62 13.40 -33.60 28.96
N TRP A 63 12.10 -33.36 28.96
CA TRP A 63 11.43 -32.47 28.02
C TRP A 63 11.27 -31.06 28.58
N GLN A 64 11.63 -30.08 27.75
CA GLN A 64 11.44 -28.65 28.04
C GLN A 64 10.73 -28.00 26.85
N PHE A 65 9.67 -27.23 27.13
CA PHE A 65 8.93 -26.45 26.12
C PHE A 65 9.05 -24.97 26.40
N ASP A 66 9.42 -24.24 25.36
CA ASP A 66 9.45 -22.80 25.32
C ASP A 66 8.60 -22.31 24.14
N VAL A 67 7.92 -21.19 24.31
CA VAL A 67 7.08 -20.57 23.28
C VAL A 67 7.58 -19.16 23.02
N SER A 68 7.73 -18.81 21.77
CA SER A 68 8.03 -17.45 21.34
C SER A 68 7.02 -17.04 20.27
N LEU A 69 6.38 -15.87 20.46
CA LEU A 69 5.40 -15.30 19.56
C LEU A 69 5.75 -13.84 19.29
N ASN A 70 5.90 -13.49 18.02
CA ASN A 70 6.12 -12.13 17.57
C ASN A 70 4.97 -11.70 16.67
N LEU A 71 4.31 -10.61 17.04
CA LEU A 71 3.26 -9.99 16.28
C LEU A 71 3.67 -8.56 15.95
N SER A 72 3.53 -8.16 14.70
CA SER A 72 3.78 -6.79 14.30
C SER A 72 2.77 -6.34 13.26
N ASN A 73 2.46 -5.06 13.27
CA ASN A 73 1.68 -4.42 12.23
C ASN A 73 2.25 -3.03 11.98
N TYR A 74 2.33 -2.65 10.72
CA TYR A 74 2.71 -1.30 10.35
C TYR A 74 1.82 -0.77 9.23
N ARG A 75 1.64 0.52 9.21
CA ARG A 75 0.91 1.24 8.18
C ARG A 75 1.67 2.50 7.81
N ASN A 76 1.93 2.67 6.53
CA ASN A 76 2.42 3.93 6.00
C ASN A 76 1.27 4.72 5.37
N ASN A 77 1.38 6.04 5.37
CA ASN A 77 0.42 6.94 4.77
C ASN A 77 1.13 8.15 4.16
N ILE A 78 0.79 8.46 2.92
CA ILE A 78 1.27 9.69 2.26
C ILE A 78 0.44 10.85 2.79
N VAL A 79 1.07 11.75 3.54
CA VAL A 79 0.40 12.91 4.14
C VAL A 79 0.29 14.06 3.14
N ALA A 80 1.37 14.29 2.40
CA ALA A 80 1.42 15.35 1.39
C ALA A 80 2.35 14.92 0.26
N LEU A 81 1.99 15.31 -0.95
CA LEU A 81 2.80 15.09 -2.13
C LEU A 81 2.61 16.26 -3.09
N ASP A 82 3.71 16.68 -3.74
CA ASP A 82 3.65 17.72 -4.76
C ASP A 82 2.84 17.26 -5.97
N GLU A 83 2.02 18.14 -6.52
CA GLU A 83 1.11 17.82 -7.62
C GLU A 83 1.87 17.40 -8.89
N ASN A 84 3.03 17.97 -9.16
CA ASN A 84 3.85 17.57 -10.30
C ASN A 84 4.36 16.14 -10.15
N VAL A 85 4.68 15.72 -8.92
CA VAL A 85 5.06 14.34 -8.62
C VAL A 85 3.88 13.39 -8.85
N LEU A 86 2.70 13.74 -8.33
CA LEU A 86 1.47 12.94 -8.55
C LEU A 86 1.20 12.77 -10.05
N ASN A 87 1.24 13.85 -10.80
CA ASN A 87 0.98 13.85 -12.23
C ASN A 87 2.04 13.07 -13.01
N SER A 88 3.31 13.16 -12.62
CA SER A 88 4.40 12.45 -13.28
C SER A 88 4.33 10.94 -13.06
N TYR A 89 4.05 10.51 -11.84
CA TYR A 89 3.99 9.07 -11.51
C TYR A 89 2.67 8.40 -11.89
N ASN A 90 1.59 9.15 -11.99
CA ASN A 90 0.27 8.61 -12.35
C ASN A 90 -0.10 8.86 -13.82
N LYS A 91 0.80 9.43 -14.63
CA LYS A 91 0.54 9.91 -15.98
C LYS A 91 0.09 8.82 -16.95
N ASP A 92 0.71 7.65 -16.88
CA ASP A 92 0.49 6.56 -17.84
C ASP A 92 -0.45 5.50 -17.26
N PHE A 93 -1.62 5.96 -16.81
CA PHE A 93 -2.63 5.08 -16.27
C PHE A 93 -3.39 4.36 -17.40
N THR A 94 -2.69 3.57 -18.16
CA THR A 94 -3.25 2.74 -19.23
C THR A 94 -3.60 1.36 -18.68
N TYR A 95 -4.87 1.02 -18.71
CA TYR A 95 -5.34 -0.32 -18.35
C TYR A 95 -5.10 -1.27 -19.53
N TYR A 96 -4.08 -2.10 -19.42
CA TYR A 96 -4.00 -3.32 -20.20
C TYR A 96 -4.62 -4.45 -19.39
N ASN A 97 -5.39 -5.33 -20.03
CA ASN A 97 -6.07 -6.46 -19.42
C ASN A 97 -5.18 -7.18 -18.39
N GLY A 98 -5.62 -7.15 -17.12
CA GLY A 98 -4.98 -7.88 -16.02
C GLY A 98 -3.72 -7.24 -15.43
N THR A 99 -3.35 -6.02 -15.80
CA THR A 99 -2.20 -5.33 -15.22
C THR A 99 -2.59 -4.54 -13.98
N TYR A 100 -1.97 -4.86 -12.85
CA TYR A 100 -2.07 -4.06 -11.64
C TYR A 100 -1.03 -2.96 -11.69
N LEU A 101 -1.46 -1.73 -11.41
CA LEU A 101 -0.60 -0.55 -11.39
C LEU A 101 -0.43 -0.06 -9.95
N THR A 102 0.78 0.38 -9.63
CA THR A 102 1.01 1.12 -8.40
C THR A 102 0.60 2.58 -8.61
N ARG A 103 -0.12 3.15 -7.67
CA ARG A 103 -0.57 4.53 -7.72
C ARG A 103 -0.16 5.28 -6.47
N LEU A 104 0.32 6.51 -6.66
CA LEU A 104 0.57 7.44 -5.57
C LEU A 104 -0.67 8.30 -5.34
N GLN A 105 -1.18 8.29 -4.12
CA GLN A 105 -2.30 9.14 -3.69
C GLN A 105 -2.06 9.61 -2.27
N VAL A 106 -2.40 10.87 -1.99
CA VAL A 106 -2.47 11.39 -0.63
C VAL A 106 -3.53 10.60 0.14
N ASP A 107 -3.32 10.42 1.42
CA ASP A 107 -4.12 9.61 2.35
C ASP A 107 -4.13 8.09 2.09
N ASN A 108 -3.29 7.62 1.18
CA ASN A 108 -3.10 6.20 0.89
C ASN A 108 -1.67 5.74 1.20
N SER A 109 -1.52 4.43 1.29
CA SER A 109 -0.20 3.81 1.48
C SER A 109 0.67 4.00 0.25
N PHE A 110 1.95 4.29 0.47
CA PHE A 110 2.95 4.27 -0.59
C PHE A 110 3.04 2.87 -1.20
N GLY A 111 2.93 2.79 -2.53
CA GLY A 111 2.90 1.53 -3.24
C GLY A 111 1.53 0.84 -3.27
N SER A 112 0.44 1.58 -3.04
CA SER A 112 -0.92 1.06 -3.20
C SER A 112 -1.11 0.49 -4.60
N ILE A 113 -1.64 -0.72 -4.65
CA ILE A 113 -1.99 -1.40 -5.90
C ILE A 113 -3.38 -0.93 -6.32
N TYR A 114 -3.49 -0.51 -7.55
CA TYR A 114 -4.74 -0.09 -8.15
C TYR A 114 -5.10 -0.99 -9.34
N GLY A 115 -6.35 -1.42 -9.43
CA GLY A 115 -6.77 -2.32 -10.48
C GLY A 115 -8.28 -2.54 -10.47
N PHE A 116 -8.76 -3.34 -11.40
CA PHE A 116 -10.16 -3.72 -11.44
C PHE A 116 -10.52 -4.67 -10.32
N ARG A 117 -11.65 -4.42 -9.68
CA ARG A 117 -12.24 -5.35 -8.74
C ARG A 117 -13.20 -6.27 -9.48
N TYR A 118 -12.92 -7.57 -9.44
CA TYR A 118 -13.81 -8.56 -10.00
C TYR A 118 -15.13 -8.61 -9.22
N LYS A 119 -16.26 -8.35 -9.88
CA LYS A 119 -17.61 -8.37 -9.28
C LYS A 119 -18.37 -9.66 -9.60
N GLY A 120 -17.89 -10.46 -10.52
CA GLY A 120 -18.56 -11.68 -10.97
C GLY A 120 -18.56 -11.82 -12.50
N VAL A 121 -19.21 -12.83 -12.99
CA VAL A 121 -19.52 -13.00 -14.42
C VAL A 121 -20.83 -12.30 -14.74
N TYR A 122 -20.90 -11.70 -15.91
CA TYR A 122 -22.16 -11.11 -16.39
C TYR A 122 -23.22 -12.19 -16.50
N GLN A 123 -24.41 -11.90 -16.00
CA GLN A 123 -25.58 -12.76 -16.20
C GLN A 123 -26.26 -12.42 -17.52
N TYR A 124 -27.01 -13.37 -18.08
CA TYR A 124 -27.64 -13.19 -19.39
C TYR A 124 -28.67 -12.05 -19.41
N ASP A 125 -29.33 -11.81 -18.31
CA ASP A 125 -30.32 -10.75 -18.10
C ASP A 125 -29.70 -9.35 -17.95
N GLU A 126 -28.40 -9.25 -17.69
CA GLU A 126 -27.65 -7.98 -17.65
C GLU A 126 -27.34 -7.44 -19.06
N TYR A 127 -27.52 -8.25 -20.10
CA TYR A 127 -27.38 -7.84 -21.50
C TYR A 127 -28.71 -7.40 -22.08
N GLN A 128 -28.76 -6.22 -22.68
CA GLN A 128 -29.89 -5.81 -23.47
C GLN A 128 -29.86 -6.52 -24.84
N VAL A 129 -30.49 -7.68 -24.91
CA VAL A 129 -30.49 -8.53 -26.12
C VAL A 129 -31.32 -7.94 -27.26
N ASP A 130 -32.20 -6.97 -26.95
CA ASP A 130 -33.17 -6.44 -27.91
C ASP A 130 -32.68 -5.24 -28.74
N LYS A 131 -31.45 -4.80 -28.57
CA LYS A 131 -30.86 -3.75 -29.41
C LYS A 131 -29.83 -4.35 -30.35
N PRO A 132 -30.05 -4.31 -31.67
CA PRO A 132 -29.08 -4.86 -32.63
C PRO A 132 -27.71 -4.18 -32.61
N ASP A 133 -27.57 -3.03 -31.96
CA ASP A 133 -26.30 -2.28 -31.79
C ASP A 133 -25.71 -2.36 -30.39
N ALA A 134 -26.21 -3.20 -29.51
CA ALA A 134 -25.68 -3.36 -28.17
C ALA A 134 -24.34 -4.16 -28.22
N THR A 135 -23.24 -3.46 -28.42
CA THR A 135 -21.87 -4.04 -28.45
C THR A 135 -21.22 -4.12 -27.08
N ALA A 136 -21.85 -3.58 -26.05
CA ALA A 136 -21.30 -3.57 -24.70
C ALA A 136 -22.36 -3.92 -23.63
N PRO A 137 -21.99 -4.68 -22.59
CA PRO A 137 -22.87 -4.94 -21.46
C PRO A 137 -23.20 -3.65 -20.70
N VAL A 138 -24.47 -3.50 -20.30
CA VAL A 138 -24.88 -2.40 -19.42
C VAL A 138 -24.53 -2.78 -17.98
N VAL A 139 -23.58 -2.09 -17.39
CA VAL A 139 -23.29 -2.22 -15.96
C VAL A 139 -24.33 -1.39 -15.20
N ARG A 140 -25.17 -2.02 -14.41
CA ARG A 140 -26.00 -1.32 -13.44
C ARG A 140 -25.17 -1.09 -12.17
N ASP A 141 -24.99 0.17 -11.82
CA ASP A 141 -24.51 0.55 -10.51
C ASP A 141 -25.66 0.36 -9.51
N GLU A 142 -25.52 -0.61 -8.61
CA GLU A 142 -26.34 -0.74 -7.39
C GLU A 142 -25.62 -0.09 -6.21
#